data_c690a2b3165d4f055fdd3788d5f97f9c
#
_entry.id   c690a2b3165d4f055fdd3788d5f97f9c
#
_cell.length_a   1.000
_cell.length_b   1.000
_cell.length_c   1.000
_cell.angle_alpha   90.00
_cell.angle_beta   90.00
_cell.angle_gamma   90.00
#
_symmetry.space_group_name_H-M   'P 1'
#
loop_
_entity.id
_entity.type
_entity.pdbx_description
1 polymer ?
#
loop_
_entity_poly.entity_id
_entity_poly.type
_entity_poly.pdbx_seq_one_letter_code
_entity_poly.pdbx_strand_id
1 'polypeptide(L)'
;MRWQPARLVSRRVETATAQTLVLEVPDWPGHLPGQHVDIRLTAPDGYQAARSYSLAGPADGDRIEVTVQRVPDGEVSPFLVDGYQVGDPVEVRGPLGGWFIWRPQQTEPVLLVAGGSGVVPLMAMIRARRAAGSRVPFRLIYSVRTPDDVFYAEELRQRVRDDAGLDVAYVYTREAPQQWPGRPHRIGLADVNTHGWPPELEPRVYVCGPTGFVETVADLLVGLGHPARLVRTERFGPTG
;
A
#
# COMPACT_ATOMS: atom_id res chain seq x y z
N MET A 1 -18.58 -11.76 7.54
CA MET A 1 -17.33 -12.56 7.43
C MET A 1 -16.91 -12.99 8.82
N ARG A 2 -16.45 -14.25 8.96
CA ARG A 2 -15.96 -14.80 10.21
C ARG A 2 -14.44 -14.77 10.27
N TRP A 3 -13.86 -14.90 11.44
CA TRP A 3 -12.45 -15.11 11.66
C TRP A 3 -12.07 -16.51 11.16
N GLN A 4 -10.92 -16.60 10.49
CA GLN A 4 -10.38 -17.84 9.93
C GLN A 4 -8.96 -18.03 10.45
N PRO A 5 -8.53 -19.26 10.74
CA PRO A 5 -7.16 -19.53 11.09
C PRO A 5 -6.25 -19.30 9.87
N ALA A 6 -5.10 -18.73 10.12
CA ALA A 6 -4.03 -18.54 9.14
C ALA A 6 -2.69 -18.91 9.77
N ARG A 7 -1.68 -19.19 8.95
CA ARG A 7 -0.31 -19.47 9.39
C ARG A 7 0.70 -18.65 8.62
N LEU A 8 1.74 -18.18 9.28
CA LEU A 8 2.87 -17.55 8.60
C LEU A 8 3.66 -18.60 7.81
N VAL A 9 3.78 -18.38 6.50
CA VAL A 9 4.54 -19.24 5.59
C VAL A 9 5.94 -18.71 5.31
N SER A 10 6.05 -17.40 5.12
CA SER A 10 7.32 -16.73 4.92
C SER A 10 7.26 -15.26 5.30
N ARG A 11 8.43 -14.66 5.48
CA ARG A 11 8.57 -13.23 5.80
C ARG A 11 9.74 -12.64 5.04
N ARG A 12 9.64 -11.36 4.69
CA ARG A 12 10.68 -10.60 3.99
C ARG A 12 10.80 -9.22 4.61
N VAL A 13 12.03 -8.83 4.93
CA VAL A 13 12.32 -7.47 5.41
C VAL A 13 12.14 -6.47 4.27
N GLU A 14 11.37 -5.43 4.49
CA GLU A 14 11.23 -4.30 3.56
C GLU A 14 12.08 -3.12 4.00
N THR A 15 12.05 -2.80 5.29
CA THR A 15 12.86 -1.75 5.93
C THR A 15 13.23 -2.19 7.36
N ALA A 16 13.99 -1.38 8.08
CA ALA A 16 14.30 -1.64 9.49
C ALA A 16 13.05 -1.75 10.39
N THR A 17 11.91 -1.22 9.96
CA THR A 17 10.67 -1.19 10.74
C THR A 17 9.51 -1.91 10.07
N ALA A 18 9.70 -2.50 8.89
CA ALA A 18 8.60 -3.11 8.14
C ALA A 18 8.97 -4.46 7.53
N GLN A 19 8.01 -5.37 7.56
CA GLN A 19 8.12 -6.70 6.97
C GLN A 19 6.89 -7.06 6.15
N THR A 20 7.11 -7.72 5.03
CA THR A 20 6.07 -8.44 4.27
C THR A 20 5.93 -9.84 4.83
N LEU A 21 4.71 -10.20 5.17
CA LEU A 21 4.30 -11.50 5.71
C LEU A 21 3.42 -12.21 4.68
N VAL A 22 3.76 -13.45 4.36
CA VAL A 22 2.92 -14.34 3.55
C VAL A 22 2.18 -15.27 4.48
N LEU A 23 0.86 -15.21 4.47
CA LEU A 23 -0.01 -16.03 5.28
C LEU A 23 -0.73 -17.04 4.40
N GLU A 24 -0.80 -18.29 4.86
CA GLU A 24 -1.68 -19.31 4.30
C GLU A 24 -3.02 -19.27 5.05
N VAL A 25 -4.09 -19.06 4.31
CA VAL A 25 -5.48 -18.95 4.81
C VAL A 25 -6.31 -20.00 4.07
N PRO A 26 -6.59 -21.17 4.64
CA PRO A 26 -7.35 -22.21 3.97
C PRO A 26 -8.71 -21.72 3.46
N ASP A 27 -9.09 -22.15 2.27
CA ASP A 27 -10.34 -21.76 1.61
C ASP A 27 -10.48 -20.24 1.40
N TRP A 28 -9.37 -19.55 1.13
CA TRP A 28 -9.40 -18.10 0.87
C TRP A 28 -10.22 -17.80 -0.40
N PRO A 29 -11.25 -16.93 -0.32
CA PRO A 29 -12.16 -16.68 -1.46
C PRO A 29 -11.55 -15.84 -2.59
N GLY A 30 -10.26 -15.54 -2.51
CA GLY A 30 -9.63 -14.54 -3.38
C GLY A 30 -9.91 -13.12 -2.92
N HIS A 31 -9.23 -12.14 -3.55
CA HIS A 31 -9.41 -10.72 -3.24
C HIS A 31 -9.08 -9.84 -4.42
N LEU A 32 -9.47 -8.56 -4.33
CA LEU A 32 -9.14 -7.53 -5.30
C LEU A 32 -8.01 -6.64 -4.76
N PRO A 33 -7.11 -6.14 -5.63
CA PRO A 33 -6.05 -5.22 -5.22
C PRO A 33 -6.64 -3.92 -4.65
N GLY A 34 -6.15 -3.53 -3.47
CA GLY A 34 -6.67 -2.42 -2.69
C GLY A 34 -7.63 -2.84 -1.56
N GLN A 35 -7.97 -4.14 -1.43
CA GLN A 35 -8.65 -4.66 -0.25
C GLN A 35 -7.68 -4.90 0.91
N HIS A 36 -8.23 -5.08 2.11
CA HIS A 36 -7.49 -5.33 3.33
C HIS A 36 -8.06 -6.54 4.09
N VAL A 37 -7.35 -6.95 5.12
CA VAL A 37 -7.76 -7.95 6.09
C VAL A 37 -7.59 -7.39 7.50
N ASP A 38 -8.42 -7.86 8.43
CA ASP A 38 -8.12 -7.71 9.85
C ASP A 38 -7.31 -8.91 10.32
N ILE A 39 -6.26 -8.66 11.07
CA ILE A 39 -5.45 -9.68 11.76
C ILE A 39 -5.69 -9.53 13.26
N ARG A 40 -6.01 -10.65 13.92
CA ARG A 40 -6.27 -10.72 15.35
C ARG A 40 -5.24 -11.61 16.04
N LEU A 41 -4.70 -11.10 17.12
CA LEU A 41 -3.88 -11.84 18.07
C LEU A 41 -4.70 -12.11 19.33
N THR A 42 -4.49 -13.29 19.90
CA THR A 42 -5.07 -13.68 21.20
C THR A 42 -3.95 -13.99 22.16
N ALA A 43 -3.87 -13.26 23.24
CA ALA A 43 -2.91 -13.48 24.33
C ALA A 43 -3.29 -14.72 25.17
N PRO A 44 -2.36 -15.31 25.95
CA PRO A 44 -2.63 -16.48 26.76
C PRO A 44 -3.75 -16.32 27.81
N ASP A 45 -3.98 -15.07 28.25
CA ASP A 45 -5.07 -14.71 29.19
C ASP A 45 -6.44 -14.52 28.50
N GLY A 46 -6.49 -14.69 27.17
CA GLY A 46 -7.70 -14.51 26.36
C GLY A 46 -7.92 -13.10 25.85
N TYR A 47 -7.06 -12.12 26.19
CA TYR A 47 -7.14 -10.77 25.62
C TYR A 47 -6.94 -10.80 24.11
N GLN A 48 -7.73 -10.03 23.37
CA GLN A 48 -7.68 -9.99 21.91
C GLN A 48 -7.45 -8.56 21.41
N ALA A 49 -6.50 -8.44 20.49
CA ALA A 49 -6.25 -7.20 19.76
C ALA A 49 -6.29 -7.47 18.24
N ALA A 50 -6.94 -6.60 17.50
CA ALA A 50 -7.05 -6.71 16.04
C ALA A 50 -6.67 -5.40 15.37
N ARG A 51 -6.02 -5.51 14.20
CA ARG A 51 -5.68 -4.36 13.34
C ARG A 51 -5.89 -4.72 11.87
N SER A 52 -6.24 -3.71 11.09
CA SER A 52 -6.43 -3.84 9.64
C SER A 52 -5.10 -3.67 8.90
N TYR A 53 -4.86 -4.54 7.93
CA TYR A 53 -3.68 -4.51 7.06
C TYR A 53 -4.10 -4.65 5.61
N SER A 54 -3.63 -3.73 4.78
CA SER A 54 -3.86 -3.80 3.33
C SER A 54 -3.17 -5.03 2.75
N LEU A 55 -3.85 -5.69 1.82
CA LEU A 55 -3.27 -6.76 1.03
C LEU A 55 -2.23 -6.19 0.07
N ALA A 56 -1.05 -6.80 0.03
CA ALA A 56 0.11 -6.29 -0.69
C ALA A 56 0.27 -6.90 -2.09
N GLY A 57 -0.38 -8.03 -2.36
CA GLY A 57 -0.29 -8.77 -3.61
C GLY A 57 -1.64 -9.08 -4.25
N PRO A 58 -1.65 -9.65 -5.45
CA PRO A 58 -2.84 -10.28 -6.02
C PRO A 58 -3.19 -11.56 -5.25
N ALA A 59 -4.43 -12.04 -5.44
CA ALA A 59 -4.83 -13.32 -4.90
C ALA A 59 -4.00 -14.46 -5.52
N ASP A 60 -3.52 -15.38 -4.70
CA ASP A 60 -2.71 -16.54 -5.09
C ASP A 60 -3.15 -17.81 -4.31
N GLY A 61 -4.24 -18.41 -4.74
CA GLY A 61 -4.84 -19.55 -4.04
C GLY A 61 -5.16 -19.18 -2.58
N ASP A 62 -4.69 -20.00 -1.65
CA ASP A 62 -4.86 -19.79 -0.21
C ASP A 62 -3.83 -18.85 0.43
N ARG A 63 -2.98 -18.21 -0.39
CA ARG A 63 -1.94 -17.32 0.10
C ARG A 63 -2.35 -15.86 -0.03
N ILE A 64 -2.06 -15.10 1.02
CA ILE A 64 -2.20 -13.64 1.04
C ILE A 64 -0.90 -13.00 1.50
N GLU A 65 -0.59 -11.84 0.97
CA GLU A 65 0.52 -11.00 1.44
C GLU A 65 -0.02 -9.77 2.16
N VAL A 66 0.58 -9.44 3.31
CA VAL A 66 0.40 -8.17 4.00
C VAL A 66 1.76 -7.58 4.33
N THR A 67 1.90 -6.26 4.28
CA THR A 67 3.13 -5.61 4.75
C THR A 67 2.82 -4.81 6.00
N VAL A 68 3.49 -5.16 7.07
CA VAL A 68 3.29 -4.62 8.41
C VAL A 68 4.44 -3.69 8.75
N GLN A 69 4.11 -2.44 9.09
CA GLN A 69 5.04 -1.50 9.70
C GLN A 69 4.89 -1.55 11.22
N ARG A 70 6.00 -1.69 11.92
CA ARG A 70 6.06 -1.63 13.38
C ARG A 70 5.68 -0.24 13.86
N VAL A 71 4.64 -0.16 14.68
CA VAL A 71 4.24 1.06 15.37
C VAL A 71 4.78 0.97 16.79
N PRO A 72 5.62 1.93 17.26
CA PRO A 72 6.02 1.96 18.65
C PRO A 72 4.77 1.97 19.54
N ASP A 73 4.82 1.24 20.65
CA ASP A 73 3.70 1.12 21.61
C ASP A 73 2.40 0.50 21.05
N GLY A 74 2.44 -0.07 19.84
CA GLY A 74 1.34 -0.81 19.27
C GLY A 74 1.23 -2.22 19.86
N GLU A 75 0.02 -2.78 19.92
CA GLU A 75 -0.22 -4.11 20.49
C GLU A 75 0.01 -5.24 19.48
N VAL A 76 -0.27 -5.01 18.20
CA VAL A 76 -0.27 -6.06 17.17
C VAL A 76 0.97 -5.98 16.28
N SER A 77 1.30 -4.81 15.74
CA SER A 77 2.39 -4.67 14.77
C SER A 77 3.78 -5.01 15.31
N PRO A 78 4.15 -4.70 16.59
CA PRO A 78 5.44 -5.14 17.14
C PRO A 78 5.55 -6.67 17.17
N PHE A 79 4.51 -7.39 17.59
CA PHE A 79 4.52 -8.85 17.59
C PHE A 79 4.67 -9.41 16.17
N LEU A 80 3.91 -8.91 15.21
CA LEU A 80 3.96 -9.37 13.83
C LEU A 80 5.32 -9.13 13.16
N VAL A 81 6.00 -8.02 13.50
CA VAL A 81 7.31 -7.69 12.93
C VAL A 81 8.45 -8.38 13.66
N ASP A 82 8.45 -8.40 14.99
CA ASP A 82 9.59 -8.83 15.80
C ASP A 82 9.45 -10.28 16.31
N GLY A 83 8.25 -10.70 16.71
CA GLY A 83 8.01 -11.97 17.43
C GLY A 83 7.42 -13.10 16.60
N TYR A 84 6.69 -12.80 15.53
CA TYR A 84 5.92 -13.78 14.76
C TYR A 84 6.84 -14.67 13.90
N GLN A 85 6.78 -15.99 14.09
CA GLN A 85 7.66 -16.95 13.44
C GLN A 85 6.93 -17.76 12.37
N VAL A 86 7.68 -18.28 11.39
CA VAL A 86 7.13 -19.20 10.38
C VAL A 86 6.51 -20.42 11.06
N GLY A 87 5.26 -20.69 10.71
CA GLY A 87 4.46 -21.76 11.31
C GLY A 87 3.51 -21.29 12.42
N ASP A 88 3.73 -20.09 12.99
CA ASP A 88 2.85 -19.56 14.04
C ASP A 88 1.44 -19.29 13.49
N PRO A 89 0.40 -19.57 14.28
CA PRO A 89 -0.97 -19.30 13.92
C PRO A 89 -1.35 -17.85 14.16
N VAL A 90 -2.30 -17.36 13.39
CA VAL A 90 -2.99 -16.08 13.58
C VAL A 90 -4.41 -16.21 13.07
N GLU A 91 -5.29 -15.29 13.45
CA GLU A 91 -6.64 -15.25 12.90
C GLU A 91 -6.80 -14.07 11.93
N VAL A 92 -7.40 -14.35 10.79
CA VAL A 92 -7.63 -13.37 9.71
C VAL A 92 -9.12 -13.26 9.43
N ARG A 93 -9.58 -12.05 9.18
CA ARG A 93 -10.93 -11.78 8.69
C ARG A 93 -10.85 -10.93 7.44
N GLY A 94 -11.44 -11.40 6.34
CA GLY A 94 -11.43 -10.69 5.06
C GLY A 94 -11.88 -11.57 3.89
N PRO A 95 -11.71 -11.06 2.63
CA PRO A 95 -11.23 -9.71 2.28
C PRO A 95 -12.26 -8.63 2.62
N LEU A 96 -11.79 -7.47 3.05
CA LEU A 96 -12.60 -6.32 3.42
C LEU A 96 -12.34 -5.15 2.47
N GLY A 97 -13.29 -4.20 2.41
CA GLY A 97 -13.20 -3.03 1.54
C GLY A 97 -13.75 -3.30 0.14
N GLY A 98 -14.20 -2.25 -0.53
CA GLY A 98 -14.80 -2.34 -1.87
C GLY A 98 -14.73 -1.03 -2.66
N TRP A 99 -14.40 0.08 -1.99
CA TRP A 99 -14.28 1.39 -2.61
C TRP A 99 -12.89 1.63 -3.21
N PHE A 100 -11.85 1.27 -2.47
CA PHE A 100 -10.44 1.49 -2.83
C PHE A 100 -9.86 0.32 -3.62
N ILE A 101 -10.51 -0.09 -4.71
CA ILE A 101 -10.11 -1.24 -5.53
C ILE A 101 -9.85 -0.83 -6.97
N TRP A 102 -8.82 -1.43 -7.56
CA TRP A 102 -8.56 -1.41 -9.00
C TRP A 102 -8.98 -2.75 -9.64
N ARG A 103 -9.42 -2.70 -10.90
CA ARG A 103 -9.82 -3.89 -11.67
C ARG A 103 -9.12 -3.91 -13.01
N PRO A 104 -8.65 -5.08 -13.49
CA PRO A 104 -7.97 -5.21 -14.80
C PRO A 104 -8.77 -4.72 -16.01
N GLN A 105 -10.10 -4.67 -15.89
CA GLN A 105 -11.00 -4.19 -16.94
C GLN A 105 -11.04 -2.66 -17.05
N GLN A 106 -10.47 -1.94 -16.11
CA GLN A 106 -10.36 -0.48 -16.18
C GLN A 106 -9.33 -0.10 -17.25
N THR A 107 -9.66 0.90 -18.05
CA THR A 107 -8.85 1.34 -19.20
C THR A 107 -8.27 2.74 -19.05
N GLU A 108 -8.80 3.51 -18.10
CA GLU A 108 -8.35 4.86 -17.82
C GLU A 108 -6.93 4.85 -17.20
N PRO A 109 -6.09 5.85 -17.49
CA PRO A 109 -4.81 6.01 -16.81
C PRO A 109 -4.98 6.01 -15.28
N VAL A 110 -3.98 5.50 -14.57
CA VAL A 110 -4.03 5.40 -13.10
C VAL A 110 -2.95 6.26 -12.49
N LEU A 111 -3.35 7.08 -11.50
CA LEU A 111 -2.45 7.80 -10.62
C LEU A 111 -2.53 7.20 -9.22
N LEU A 112 -1.40 6.75 -8.72
CA LEU A 112 -1.22 6.22 -7.38
C LEU A 112 -0.42 7.24 -6.56
N VAL A 113 -0.91 7.63 -5.37
CA VAL A 113 -0.18 8.55 -4.50
C VAL A 113 -0.07 7.96 -3.11
N ALA A 114 1.15 7.64 -2.72
CA ALA A 114 1.47 6.92 -1.48
C ALA A 114 2.15 7.81 -0.44
N GLY A 115 1.70 7.75 0.81
CA GLY A 115 2.41 8.27 1.97
C GLY A 115 2.91 7.14 2.86
N GLY A 116 4.24 6.92 2.94
CA GLY A 116 4.84 5.86 3.75
C GLY A 116 4.26 4.48 3.44
N SER A 117 3.75 3.77 4.46
CA SER A 117 3.13 2.44 4.31
C SER A 117 1.86 2.42 3.44
N GLY A 118 1.34 3.60 3.02
CA GLY A 118 0.26 3.71 2.04
C GLY A 118 0.58 3.15 0.66
N VAL A 119 1.83 2.86 0.40
CA VAL A 119 2.24 2.17 -0.82
C VAL A 119 1.71 0.73 -0.88
N VAL A 120 1.40 0.09 0.24
CA VAL A 120 1.05 -1.34 0.31
C VAL A 120 -0.14 -1.70 -0.60
N PRO A 121 -1.34 -1.11 -0.47
CA PRO A 121 -2.45 -1.43 -1.35
C PRO A 121 -2.20 -0.99 -2.80
N LEU A 122 -1.39 0.03 -3.02
CA LEU A 122 -1.02 0.50 -4.35
C LEU A 122 -0.05 -0.46 -5.04
N MET A 123 0.85 -1.09 -4.27
CA MET A 123 1.72 -2.14 -4.78
C MET A 123 0.92 -3.37 -5.22
N ALA A 124 -0.15 -3.73 -4.48
CA ALA A 124 -1.07 -4.77 -4.92
C ALA A 124 -1.70 -4.45 -6.29
N MET A 125 -2.06 -3.19 -6.54
CA MET A 125 -2.58 -2.75 -7.85
C MET A 125 -1.53 -2.86 -8.95
N ILE A 126 -0.28 -2.43 -8.69
CA ILE A 126 0.85 -2.55 -9.63
C ILE A 126 1.13 -4.03 -9.98
N ARG A 127 1.15 -4.90 -8.96
CA ARG A 127 1.36 -6.34 -9.12
C ARG A 127 0.22 -6.99 -9.90
N ALA A 128 -1.03 -6.65 -9.58
CA ALA A 128 -2.21 -7.17 -10.27
C ALA A 128 -2.30 -6.70 -11.73
N ARG A 129 -1.92 -5.44 -12.03
CA ARG A 129 -1.81 -4.94 -13.40
C ARG A 129 -0.88 -5.81 -14.24
N ARG A 130 0.31 -6.13 -13.73
CA ARG A 130 1.28 -7.00 -14.41
C ARG A 130 0.74 -8.43 -14.56
N ALA A 131 0.19 -9.00 -13.49
CA ALA A 131 -0.37 -10.36 -13.52
C ALA A 131 -1.49 -10.52 -14.55
N ALA A 132 -2.29 -9.47 -14.75
CA ALA A 132 -3.36 -9.43 -15.74
C ALA A 132 -2.88 -9.11 -17.17
N GLY A 133 -1.59 -8.84 -17.40
CA GLY A 133 -1.06 -8.40 -18.70
C GLY A 133 -1.65 -7.06 -19.17
N SER A 134 -2.17 -6.24 -18.25
CA SER A 134 -2.78 -4.96 -18.57
C SER A 134 -1.71 -3.94 -19.00
N ARG A 135 -2.03 -3.17 -20.06
CA ARG A 135 -1.18 -2.07 -20.57
C ARG A 135 -1.62 -0.69 -20.11
N VAL A 136 -2.59 -0.60 -19.21
CA VAL A 136 -3.03 0.67 -18.64
C VAL A 136 -1.83 1.38 -18.01
N PRO A 137 -1.55 2.64 -18.38
CA PRO A 137 -0.40 3.34 -17.82
C PRO A 137 -0.64 3.74 -16.36
N PHE A 138 0.34 3.43 -15.51
CA PHE A 138 0.34 3.76 -14.09
C PHE A 138 1.44 4.78 -13.78
N ARG A 139 1.14 5.77 -12.96
CA ARG A 139 2.11 6.66 -12.32
C ARG A 139 2.00 6.54 -10.81
N LEU A 140 3.12 6.35 -10.13
CA LEU A 140 3.20 6.32 -8.67
C LEU A 140 3.99 7.54 -8.18
N ILE A 141 3.38 8.37 -7.36
CA ILE A 141 4.06 9.38 -6.55
C ILE A 141 4.19 8.82 -5.14
N TYR A 142 5.43 8.58 -4.70
CA TYR A 142 5.70 7.93 -3.41
C TYR A 142 6.43 8.86 -2.46
N SER A 143 5.71 9.38 -1.47
CA SER A 143 6.25 10.25 -0.42
C SER A 143 6.73 9.43 0.77
N VAL A 144 8.01 9.56 1.10
CA VAL A 144 8.68 8.87 2.21
C VAL A 144 9.58 9.82 2.98
N ARG A 145 10.03 9.44 4.18
CA ARG A 145 10.92 10.26 4.99
C ARG A 145 12.34 10.26 4.44
N THR A 146 12.87 9.08 4.23
CA THR A 146 14.25 8.83 3.79
C THR A 146 14.29 7.73 2.74
N PRO A 147 15.40 7.52 2.01
CA PRO A 147 15.55 6.38 1.11
C PRO A 147 15.39 5.02 1.79
N ASP A 148 15.80 4.90 3.06
CA ASP A 148 15.72 3.67 3.86
C ASP A 148 14.28 3.31 4.28
N ASP A 149 13.35 4.26 4.18
CA ASP A 149 11.93 4.06 4.45
C ASP A 149 11.13 3.57 3.22
N VAL A 150 11.77 3.37 2.07
CA VAL A 150 11.10 2.95 0.83
C VAL A 150 10.78 1.45 0.90
N PHE A 151 9.49 1.10 1.01
CA PHE A 151 9.04 -0.29 0.86
C PHE A 151 9.15 -0.73 -0.59
N TYR A 152 9.46 -2.00 -0.82
CA TYR A 152 9.57 -2.62 -2.15
C TYR A 152 10.60 -1.93 -3.06
N ALA A 153 11.63 -1.29 -2.50
CA ALA A 153 12.59 -0.46 -3.25
C ALA A 153 13.20 -1.19 -4.46
N GLU A 154 13.66 -2.43 -4.27
CA GLU A 154 14.25 -3.21 -5.36
C GLU A 154 13.19 -3.63 -6.39
N GLU A 155 12.02 -4.08 -5.93
CA GLU A 155 10.94 -4.49 -6.81
C GLU A 155 10.44 -3.30 -7.66
N LEU A 156 10.25 -2.12 -7.08
CA LEU A 156 9.84 -0.92 -7.82
C LEU A 156 10.89 -0.54 -8.87
N ARG A 157 12.20 -0.55 -8.50
CA ARG A 157 13.27 -0.29 -9.45
C ARG A 157 13.29 -1.28 -10.62
N GLN A 158 13.11 -2.57 -10.34
CA GLN A 158 13.05 -3.60 -11.37
C GLN A 158 11.83 -3.41 -12.27
N ARG A 159 10.65 -3.13 -11.70
CA ARG A 159 9.42 -2.95 -12.46
C ARG A 159 9.48 -1.76 -13.41
N VAL A 160 10.05 -0.64 -12.98
CA VAL A 160 10.23 0.54 -13.85
C VAL A 160 11.15 0.22 -15.04
N ARG A 161 12.19 -0.60 -14.84
CA ARG A 161 13.07 -1.03 -15.95
C ARG A 161 12.36 -1.95 -16.94
N ASP A 162 11.49 -2.85 -16.44
CA ASP A 162 10.87 -3.92 -17.23
C ASP A 162 9.52 -3.52 -17.84
N ASP A 163 8.93 -2.41 -17.39
CA ASP A 163 7.55 -2.02 -17.73
C ASP A 163 7.49 -0.52 -18.05
N ALA A 164 7.57 -0.18 -19.32
CA ALA A 164 7.47 1.21 -19.80
C ALA A 164 6.13 1.90 -19.51
N GLY A 165 5.13 1.15 -19.04
CA GLY A 165 3.84 1.71 -18.63
C GLY A 165 3.76 2.03 -17.13
N LEU A 166 4.85 1.90 -16.38
CA LEU A 166 4.94 2.27 -14.95
C LEU A 166 6.00 3.33 -14.73
N ASP A 167 5.59 4.51 -14.26
CA ASP A 167 6.47 5.56 -13.79
C ASP A 167 6.41 5.66 -12.26
N VAL A 168 7.57 5.87 -11.62
CA VAL A 168 7.67 6.06 -10.15
C VAL A 168 8.46 7.33 -9.85
N ALA A 169 7.82 8.26 -9.18
CA ALA A 169 8.44 9.48 -8.66
C ALA A 169 8.48 9.45 -7.13
N TYR A 170 9.64 9.75 -6.55
CA TYR A 170 9.80 9.83 -5.10
C TYR A 170 9.77 11.26 -4.61
N VAL A 171 9.14 11.49 -3.44
CA VAL A 171 9.16 12.76 -2.71
C VAL A 171 9.71 12.49 -1.32
N TYR A 172 10.97 12.87 -1.09
CA TYR A 172 11.63 12.69 0.20
C TYR A 172 11.33 13.85 1.13
N THR A 173 10.95 13.57 2.39
CA THR A 173 10.48 14.62 3.31
C THR A 173 11.49 15.02 4.38
N ARG A 174 12.52 14.19 4.65
CA ARG A 174 13.57 14.45 5.66
C ARG A 174 14.97 14.38 5.08
N GLU A 175 15.28 13.30 4.39
CA GLU A 175 16.58 13.05 3.80
C GLU A 175 16.38 12.45 2.40
N ALA A 176 17.19 12.90 1.44
CA ALA A 176 17.17 12.42 0.06
C ALA A 176 18.54 11.82 -0.30
N PRO A 177 18.64 10.97 -1.35
CA PRO A 177 19.93 10.49 -1.85
C PRO A 177 20.88 11.64 -2.19
N GLN A 178 22.20 11.43 -2.05
CA GLN A 178 23.21 12.47 -2.26
C GLN A 178 23.12 13.20 -3.61
N GLN A 179 22.66 12.52 -4.66
CA GLN A 179 22.54 13.08 -6.02
C GLN A 179 21.09 13.51 -6.33
N TRP A 180 20.24 13.63 -5.31
CA TRP A 180 18.85 14.02 -5.51
C TRP A 180 18.75 15.49 -5.95
N PRO A 181 18.00 15.78 -7.05
CA PRO A 181 17.78 17.16 -7.46
C PRO A 181 16.82 17.87 -6.49
N GLY A 182 17.32 18.85 -5.78
CA GLY A 182 16.53 19.66 -4.87
C GLY A 182 16.68 19.27 -3.38
N ARG A 183 15.87 19.90 -2.54
CA ARG A 183 15.85 19.65 -1.09
C ARG A 183 14.66 18.78 -0.71
N PRO A 184 14.76 17.99 0.37
CA PRO A 184 13.60 17.31 0.94
C PRO A 184 12.46 18.27 1.25
N HIS A 185 11.24 17.89 0.90
CA HIS A 185 10.04 18.68 1.13
C HIS A 185 8.80 17.78 1.25
N ARG A 186 7.72 18.32 1.76
CA ARG A 186 6.42 17.62 1.74
C ARG A 186 5.80 17.74 0.34
N ILE A 187 5.07 16.71 -0.05
CA ILE A 187 4.36 16.70 -1.34
C ILE A 187 3.53 17.98 -1.50
N GLY A 188 3.64 18.58 -2.66
CA GLY A 188 2.99 19.85 -3.01
C GLY A 188 2.42 19.85 -4.43
N LEU A 189 1.88 21.01 -4.82
CA LEU A 189 1.23 21.19 -6.12
C LEU A 189 2.18 20.85 -7.29
N ALA A 190 3.44 21.25 -7.19
CA ALA A 190 4.45 21.01 -8.23
C ALA A 190 4.69 19.54 -8.46
N ASP A 191 4.75 18.73 -7.39
CA ASP A 191 4.97 17.28 -7.49
C ASP A 191 3.81 16.59 -8.20
N VAL A 192 2.57 16.92 -7.76
CA VAL A 192 1.36 16.32 -8.34
C VAL A 192 1.20 16.74 -9.81
N ASN A 193 1.47 18.01 -10.14
CA ASN A 193 1.38 18.52 -11.51
C ASN A 193 2.46 17.92 -12.43
N THR A 194 3.69 17.74 -11.92
CA THR A 194 4.81 17.23 -12.72
C THR A 194 4.72 15.71 -12.95
N HIS A 195 4.35 14.98 -11.92
CA HIS A 195 4.40 13.51 -11.92
C HIS A 195 3.02 12.84 -12.06
N GLY A 196 1.93 13.63 -11.92
CA GLY A 196 0.57 13.15 -12.13
C GLY A 196 0.17 13.10 -13.61
N TRP A 197 -1.05 12.68 -13.87
CA TRP A 197 -1.70 12.80 -15.17
C TRP A 197 -2.43 14.13 -15.28
N PRO A 198 -2.51 14.73 -16.47
CA PRO A 198 -3.41 15.85 -16.70
C PRO A 198 -4.86 15.48 -16.36
N PRO A 199 -5.65 16.35 -15.69
CA PRO A 199 -7.03 16.04 -15.31
C PRO A 199 -7.96 15.78 -16.50
N GLU A 200 -7.61 16.32 -17.70
CA GLU A 200 -8.35 16.11 -18.96
C GLU A 200 -8.35 14.66 -19.41
N LEU A 201 -7.38 13.85 -18.97
CA LEU A 201 -7.35 12.40 -19.24
C LEU A 201 -8.25 11.61 -18.28
N GLU A 202 -8.93 12.27 -17.34
CA GLU A 202 -9.80 11.67 -16.33
C GLU A 202 -9.19 10.42 -15.64
N PRO A 203 -7.94 10.50 -15.13
CA PRO A 203 -7.29 9.33 -14.54
C PRO A 203 -8.06 8.84 -13.30
N ARG A 204 -8.03 7.53 -13.07
CA ARG A 204 -8.43 6.98 -11.77
C ARG A 204 -7.31 7.24 -10.76
N VAL A 205 -7.65 7.94 -9.68
CA VAL A 205 -6.66 8.31 -8.67
C VAL A 205 -6.90 7.53 -7.38
N TYR A 206 -5.82 6.98 -6.83
CA TYR A 206 -5.82 6.25 -5.55
C TYR A 206 -4.79 6.90 -4.62
N VAL A 207 -5.26 7.48 -3.53
CA VAL A 207 -4.42 8.14 -2.52
C VAL A 207 -4.47 7.34 -1.23
N CYS A 208 -3.33 6.88 -0.73
CA CYS A 208 -3.26 6.11 0.51
C CYS A 208 -2.11 6.57 1.41
N GLY A 209 -2.38 6.71 2.71
CA GLY A 209 -1.40 7.16 3.68
C GLY A 209 -2.02 7.67 4.99
N PRO A 210 -1.23 8.37 5.82
CA PRO A 210 -1.72 9.04 7.02
C PRO A 210 -2.81 10.06 6.69
N THR A 211 -3.77 10.26 7.60
CA THR A 211 -4.94 11.13 7.39
C THR A 211 -4.57 12.50 6.81
N GLY A 212 -3.67 13.24 7.45
CA GLY A 212 -3.29 14.58 6.97
C GLY A 212 -2.58 14.59 5.61
N PHE A 213 -1.85 13.51 5.26
CA PHE A 213 -1.27 13.33 3.93
C PHE A 213 -2.38 13.16 2.88
N VAL A 214 -3.32 12.27 3.15
CA VAL A 214 -4.41 11.95 2.21
C VAL A 214 -5.29 13.18 1.96
N GLU A 215 -5.62 13.94 2.99
CA GLU A 215 -6.39 15.18 2.87
C GLU A 215 -5.65 16.21 2.02
N THR A 216 -4.39 16.49 2.35
CA THR A 216 -3.55 17.42 1.57
C THR A 216 -3.50 17.04 0.09
N VAL A 217 -3.24 15.77 -0.23
CA VAL A 217 -3.13 15.30 -1.62
C VAL A 217 -4.48 15.36 -2.33
N ALA A 218 -5.58 15.00 -1.67
CA ALA A 218 -6.91 15.08 -2.25
C ALA A 218 -7.29 16.54 -2.61
N ASP A 219 -6.98 17.49 -1.72
CA ASP A 219 -7.21 18.92 -1.96
C ASP A 219 -6.36 19.44 -3.13
N LEU A 220 -5.08 19.05 -3.21
CA LEU A 220 -4.21 19.40 -4.33
C LEU A 220 -4.74 18.86 -5.66
N LEU A 221 -5.18 17.62 -5.71
CA LEU A 221 -5.75 17.00 -6.91
C LEU A 221 -7.02 17.71 -7.38
N VAL A 222 -7.95 17.99 -6.45
CA VAL A 222 -9.18 18.74 -6.77
C VAL A 222 -8.85 20.16 -7.22
N GLY A 223 -7.90 20.82 -6.56
CA GLY A 223 -7.41 22.15 -6.94
C GLY A 223 -6.76 22.20 -8.33
N LEU A 224 -6.16 21.08 -8.79
CA LEU A 224 -5.64 20.91 -10.14
C LEU A 224 -6.72 20.58 -11.20
N GLY A 225 -7.98 20.39 -10.77
CA GLY A 225 -9.10 20.08 -11.67
C GLY A 225 -9.45 18.58 -11.80
N HIS A 226 -8.82 17.70 -11.04
CA HIS A 226 -9.24 16.30 -11.04
C HIS A 226 -10.65 16.16 -10.46
N PRO A 227 -11.58 15.47 -11.14
CA PRO A 227 -12.92 15.28 -10.62
C PRO A 227 -12.89 14.47 -9.30
N ALA A 228 -13.46 15.00 -8.23
CA ALA A 228 -13.46 14.36 -6.91
C ALA A 228 -14.03 12.91 -6.95
N ARG A 229 -15.00 12.61 -7.84
CA ARG A 229 -15.55 11.27 -8.05
C ARG A 229 -14.53 10.23 -8.53
N LEU A 230 -13.41 10.67 -9.11
CA LEU A 230 -12.32 9.82 -9.62
C LEU A 230 -11.19 9.66 -8.61
N VAL A 231 -11.18 10.45 -7.53
CA VAL A 231 -10.19 10.37 -6.45
C VAL A 231 -10.70 9.48 -5.34
N ARG A 232 -10.07 8.32 -5.19
CA ARG A 232 -10.36 7.36 -4.12
C ARG A 232 -9.29 7.45 -3.05
N THR A 233 -9.71 7.50 -1.81
CA THR A 233 -8.81 7.68 -0.67
C THR A 233 -8.95 6.56 0.34
N GLU A 234 -7.83 6.14 0.92
CA GLU A 234 -7.78 5.26 2.08
C GLU A 234 -6.81 5.83 3.11
N ARG A 235 -7.24 5.84 4.36
CA ARG A 235 -6.49 6.45 5.48
C ARG A 235 -6.13 5.39 6.49
N PHE A 236 -4.93 5.51 7.07
CA PHE A 236 -4.55 4.72 8.23
C PHE A 236 -3.74 5.57 9.21
N GLY A 237 -3.66 5.10 10.43
CA GLY A 237 -3.15 5.81 11.57
C GLY A 237 -4.22 5.99 12.62
N PRO A 238 -3.89 6.54 13.79
CA PRO A 238 -4.88 6.82 14.81
C PRO A 238 -5.93 7.73 14.20
N THR A 239 -7.17 7.28 14.24
CA THR A 239 -8.32 8.16 14.12
C THR A 239 -8.28 9.02 15.36
N GLY A 240 -7.87 10.29 15.22
CA GLY A 240 -7.87 11.27 16.29
C GLY A 240 -9.28 11.50 16.83
#